data_23ad789d7ee87b44ccba08eb1b3ec739
#
_entry.id   23ad789d7ee87b44ccba08eb1b3ec739
#
_cell.length_a   1.000
_cell.length_b   1.000
_cell.length_c   1.000
_cell.angle_alpha   90.00
_cell.angle_beta   90.00
_cell.angle_gamma   90.00
#
_symmetry.space_group_name_H-M   'P 1'
#
loop_
_entity.id
_entity.type
_entity.pdbx_description
1 polymer ?
#
loop_
_entity_poly.entity_id
_entity_poly.type
_entity_poly.pdbx_seq_one_letter_code
_entity_poly.pdbx_strand_id
1 'polypeptide(L)'
;MLASDPDNTMVLFGLANEYQKAEDWQNAITALEDYLSKSDDEGAAYGMLARAYEKTGDREKAKDIYAKGIEVSNAHGHPSMANDYQMTLDLDYAD
;
A
#
# COMPACT_ATOMS: atom_id res chain seq x y z
N MET A 1 -1.43 1.64 -26.85
CA MET A 1 -1.76 2.60 -25.78
C MET A 1 -1.48 1.98 -24.43
N LEU A 2 -0.74 2.68 -23.61
CA LEU A 2 -0.44 2.19 -22.28
C LEU A 2 -1.69 1.99 -21.45
N ALA A 3 -2.66 2.89 -21.61
CA ALA A 3 -3.90 2.83 -20.85
C ALA A 3 -4.72 1.59 -21.13
N SER A 4 -4.45 0.90 -22.23
CA SER A 4 -5.21 -0.30 -22.60
C SER A 4 -4.53 -1.59 -22.12
N ASP A 5 -3.36 -1.49 -21.48
CA ASP A 5 -2.66 -2.65 -20.96
C ASP A 5 -3.00 -2.85 -19.48
N PRO A 6 -3.89 -3.80 -19.16
CA PRO A 6 -4.32 -3.99 -17.78
C PRO A 6 -3.23 -4.54 -16.86
N ASP A 7 -2.14 -5.05 -17.45
CA ASP A 7 -1.03 -5.60 -16.67
C ASP A 7 0.12 -4.61 -16.51
N ASN A 8 -0.06 -3.38 -17.00
CA ASN A 8 0.98 -2.37 -16.86
C ASN A 8 0.98 -1.82 -15.42
N THR A 9 1.95 -2.27 -14.64
CA THR A 9 2.02 -1.91 -13.22
C THR A 9 2.27 -0.42 -13.00
N MET A 10 2.96 0.25 -13.93
CA MET A 10 3.17 1.71 -13.82
C MET A 10 1.85 2.47 -13.94
N VAL A 11 0.98 2.01 -14.84
CA VAL A 11 -0.34 2.62 -14.99
C VAL A 11 -1.18 2.40 -13.75
N LEU A 12 -1.15 1.19 -13.19
CA LEU A 12 -1.90 0.87 -11.98
C LEU A 12 -1.43 1.72 -10.81
N PHE A 13 -0.12 1.88 -10.65
CA PHE A 13 0.42 2.69 -9.57
C PHE A 13 0.06 4.17 -9.76
N GLY A 14 0.11 4.64 -11.00
CA GLY A 14 -0.28 6.01 -11.32
C GLY A 14 -1.75 6.27 -11.00
N LEU A 15 -2.63 5.31 -11.34
CA LEU A 15 -4.05 5.42 -11.00
C LEU A 15 -4.26 5.44 -9.50
N ALA A 16 -3.54 4.59 -8.76
CA ALA A 16 -3.64 4.57 -7.32
C ALA A 16 -3.26 5.94 -6.72
N ASN A 17 -2.20 6.55 -7.23
CA ASN A 17 -1.80 7.88 -6.78
C ASN A 17 -2.87 8.93 -7.05
N GLU A 18 -3.50 8.88 -8.23
CA GLU A 18 -4.56 9.84 -8.58
C GLU A 18 -5.78 9.65 -7.68
N TYR A 19 -6.18 8.40 -7.46
CA TYR A 19 -7.30 8.12 -6.56
C TYR A 19 -7.00 8.59 -5.14
N GLN A 20 -5.77 8.41 -4.68
CA GLN A 20 -5.36 8.85 -3.34
C GLN A 20 -5.45 10.37 -3.23
N LYS A 21 -4.98 11.09 -4.23
CA LYS A 21 -5.06 12.56 -4.26
C LYS A 21 -6.50 13.05 -4.24
N ALA A 22 -7.37 12.32 -4.92
CA ALA A 22 -8.79 12.66 -4.97
C ALA A 22 -9.56 12.16 -3.74
N GLU A 23 -8.87 11.49 -2.82
CA GLU A 23 -9.46 10.88 -1.63
C GLU A 23 -10.52 9.84 -1.98
N ASP A 24 -10.37 9.21 -3.14
CA ASP A 24 -11.22 8.12 -3.58
C ASP A 24 -10.59 6.82 -3.08
N TRP A 25 -10.73 6.58 -1.79
CA TRP A 25 -10.00 5.52 -1.11
C TRP A 25 -10.39 4.13 -1.58
N GLN A 26 -11.65 3.91 -1.92
CA GLN A 26 -12.11 2.61 -2.36
C GLN A 26 -11.45 2.22 -3.68
N ASN A 27 -11.39 3.14 -4.63
CA ASN A 27 -10.73 2.89 -5.90
C ASN A 27 -9.21 2.81 -5.74
N ALA A 28 -8.64 3.58 -4.80
CA ALA A 28 -7.22 3.48 -4.50
C ALA A 28 -6.87 2.08 -3.99
N ILE A 29 -7.70 1.53 -3.11
CA ILE A 29 -7.51 0.18 -2.60
C ILE A 29 -7.50 -0.83 -3.75
N THR A 30 -8.51 -0.76 -4.62
CA THR A 30 -8.62 -1.68 -5.75
C THR A 30 -7.39 -1.61 -6.65
N ALA A 31 -6.96 -0.40 -6.98
CA ALA A 31 -5.79 -0.21 -7.84
C ALA A 31 -4.51 -0.72 -7.19
N LEU A 32 -4.34 -0.46 -5.89
CA LEU A 32 -3.14 -0.91 -5.17
C LEU A 32 -3.10 -2.42 -5.02
N GLU A 33 -4.24 -3.03 -4.73
CA GLU A 33 -4.30 -4.49 -4.63
C GLU A 33 -3.99 -5.15 -5.97
N ASP A 34 -4.51 -4.59 -7.06
CA ASP A 34 -4.23 -5.08 -8.38
C ASP A 34 -2.73 -4.92 -8.72
N TYR A 35 -2.18 -3.75 -8.40
CA TYR A 35 -0.75 -3.49 -8.59
C TYR A 35 0.10 -4.50 -7.83
N LEU A 36 -0.20 -4.73 -6.55
CA LEU A 36 0.58 -5.63 -5.73
C LEU A 36 0.45 -7.10 -6.16
N SER A 37 -0.65 -7.45 -6.80
CA SER A 37 -0.81 -8.81 -7.32
C SER A 37 0.03 -9.06 -8.57
N LYS A 38 0.49 -7.99 -9.22
CA LYS A 38 1.18 -8.08 -10.51
C LYS A 38 2.61 -7.55 -10.47
N SER A 39 3.01 -6.92 -9.36
CA SER A 39 4.31 -6.28 -9.24
C SER A 39 5.01 -6.73 -7.97
N ASP A 40 6.32 -6.83 -8.04
CA ASP A 40 7.14 -7.12 -6.85
C ASP A 40 7.57 -5.80 -6.23
N ASP A 41 6.63 -5.15 -5.51
CA ASP A 41 6.90 -3.89 -4.85
C ASP A 41 7.85 -4.09 -3.67
N GLU A 42 8.72 -3.09 -3.43
CA GLU A 42 9.72 -3.19 -2.36
C GLU A 42 9.23 -2.74 -0.99
N GLY A 43 7.95 -2.37 -0.90
CA GLY A 43 7.32 -2.05 0.38
C GLY A 43 6.51 -0.76 0.39
N ALA A 44 6.80 0.20 -0.49
CA ALA A 44 6.14 1.52 -0.46
C ALA A 44 4.63 1.45 -0.67
N ALA A 45 4.18 0.62 -1.60
CA ALA A 45 2.76 0.51 -1.91
C ALA A 45 1.95 -0.08 -0.75
N TYR A 46 2.58 -0.87 0.10
CA TYR A 46 1.90 -1.43 1.27
C TYR A 46 1.49 -0.33 2.24
N GLY A 47 2.34 0.69 2.45
CA GLY A 47 1.98 1.82 3.28
C GLY A 47 0.82 2.61 2.72
N MET A 48 0.79 2.80 1.40
CA MET A 48 -0.31 3.49 0.75
C MET A 48 -1.61 2.72 0.91
N LEU A 49 -1.55 1.40 0.71
CA LEU A 49 -2.73 0.54 0.83
C LEU A 49 -3.25 0.52 2.26
N ALA A 50 -2.35 0.40 3.24
CA ALA A 50 -2.75 0.41 4.65
C ALA A 50 -3.44 1.71 5.00
N ARG A 51 -2.89 2.85 4.55
CA ARG A 51 -3.49 4.15 4.80
C ARG A 51 -4.88 4.26 4.19
N ALA A 52 -5.05 3.72 2.98
CA ALA A 52 -6.36 3.74 2.33
C ALA A 52 -7.38 2.93 3.14
N TYR A 53 -6.98 1.79 3.67
CA TYR A 53 -7.86 1.02 4.56
C TYR A 53 -8.21 1.79 5.84
N GLU A 54 -7.23 2.52 6.40
CA GLU A 54 -7.51 3.37 7.56
C GLU A 54 -8.59 4.40 7.24
N LYS A 55 -8.50 4.99 6.06
CA LYS A 55 -9.47 6.03 5.64
C LYS A 55 -10.86 5.46 5.43
N THR A 56 -10.97 4.18 5.08
CA THR A 56 -12.27 3.53 4.94
C THR A 56 -12.76 2.89 6.24
N GLY A 57 -11.99 3.02 7.31
CA GLY A 57 -12.38 2.52 8.62
C GLY A 57 -12.02 1.07 8.90
N ASP A 58 -11.26 0.43 8.05
CA ASP A 58 -10.88 -0.98 8.21
C ASP A 58 -9.49 -1.07 8.85
N ARG A 59 -9.43 -0.82 10.15
CA ARG A 59 -8.17 -0.81 10.88
C ARG A 59 -7.51 -2.18 10.97
N GLU A 60 -8.30 -3.24 11.04
CA GLU A 60 -7.75 -4.61 11.08
C GLU A 60 -6.97 -4.93 9.81
N LYS A 61 -7.56 -4.59 8.67
CA LYS A 61 -6.92 -4.80 7.40
C LYS A 61 -5.66 -3.94 7.26
N ALA A 62 -5.74 -2.68 7.71
CA ALA A 62 -4.60 -1.78 7.69
C ALA A 62 -3.44 -2.33 8.50
N LYS A 63 -3.73 -2.86 9.67
CA LYS A 63 -2.71 -3.46 10.53
C LYS A 63 -2.00 -4.62 9.83
N ASP A 64 -2.78 -5.51 9.19
CA ASP A 64 -2.22 -6.63 8.47
C ASP A 64 -1.33 -6.18 7.30
N ILE A 65 -1.76 -5.13 6.60
CA ILE A 65 -1.00 -4.60 5.47
C ILE A 65 0.31 -3.94 5.93
N TYR A 66 0.28 -3.20 7.05
CA TYR A 66 1.53 -2.65 7.60
C TYR A 66 2.51 -3.76 7.97
N ALA A 67 2.01 -4.83 8.60
CA ALA A 67 2.85 -5.96 8.97
C ALA A 67 3.49 -6.60 7.73
N LYS A 68 2.71 -6.74 6.65
CA LYS A 68 3.22 -7.26 5.39
C LYS A 68 4.26 -6.32 4.80
N GLY A 69 4.03 -5.01 4.89
CA GLY A 69 4.97 -4.01 4.42
C GLY A 69 6.31 -4.08 5.13
N ILE A 70 6.30 -4.36 6.43
CA ILE A 70 7.53 -4.54 7.21
C ILE A 70 8.32 -5.73 6.65
N GLU A 71 7.66 -6.85 6.46
CA GLU A 71 8.28 -8.05 5.94
C GLU A 71 8.90 -7.82 4.57
N VAL A 72 8.14 -7.20 3.66
CA VAL A 72 8.61 -6.95 2.30
C VAL A 72 9.75 -5.94 2.28
N SER A 73 9.63 -4.86 3.07
CA SER A 73 10.68 -3.84 3.13
C SER A 73 12.00 -4.43 3.61
N ASN A 74 11.96 -5.25 4.64
CA ASN A 74 13.16 -5.90 5.15
C ASN A 74 13.74 -6.88 4.12
N ALA A 75 12.90 -7.62 3.43
CA ALA A 75 13.34 -8.58 2.43
C ALA A 75 14.06 -7.89 1.27
N HIS A 76 13.71 -6.64 0.99
CA HIS A 76 14.32 -5.87 -0.09
C HIS A 76 15.41 -4.91 0.38
N GLY A 77 15.80 -4.99 1.64
CA GLY A 77 16.91 -4.19 2.15
C GLY A 77 16.55 -2.74 2.46
N HIS A 78 15.31 -2.49 2.86
CA HIS A 78 14.84 -1.15 3.22
C HIS A 78 14.44 -1.09 4.70
N PRO A 79 15.42 -1.20 5.63
CA PRO A 79 15.08 -1.24 7.05
C PRO A 79 14.46 0.05 7.58
N SER A 80 14.78 1.19 6.99
CA SER A 80 14.18 2.46 7.42
C SER A 80 12.68 2.46 7.16
N MET A 81 12.25 1.96 6.00
CA MET A 81 10.83 1.87 5.66
C MET A 81 10.13 0.89 6.61
N ALA A 82 10.77 -0.25 6.90
CA ALA A 82 10.21 -1.22 7.83
C ALA A 82 10.05 -0.61 9.22
N ASN A 83 11.03 0.18 9.66
CA ASN A 83 10.97 0.84 10.96
C ASN A 83 9.83 1.85 11.01
N ASP A 84 9.60 2.60 9.93
CA ASP A 84 8.50 3.56 9.87
C ASP A 84 7.16 2.85 10.02
N TYR A 85 6.97 1.71 9.36
CA TYR A 85 5.74 0.94 9.50
C TYR A 85 5.60 0.37 10.91
N GLN A 86 6.72 -0.10 11.49
CA GLN A 86 6.70 -0.63 12.85
C GLN A 86 6.32 0.46 13.85
N MET A 87 6.84 1.68 13.68
CA MET A 87 6.47 2.80 14.53
C MET A 87 4.97 3.09 14.45
N THR A 88 4.42 3.06 13.25
CA THR A 88 2.98 3.27 13.07
C THR A 88 2.18 2.21 13.83
N LEU A 89 2.59 0.95 13.73
CA LEU A 89 1.92 -0.13 14.46
C LEU A 89 2.03 0.07 15.97
N ASP A 90 3.20 0.47 16.44
CA ASP A 90 3.44 0.64 17.87
C ASP A 90 2.65 1.82 18.44
N LEU A 91 2.53 2.91 17.67
CA LEU A 91 1.88 4.13 18.16
C LEU A 91 0.36 4.11 17.95
N ASP A 92 -0.09 3.59 16.82
CA ASP A 92 -1.50 3.68 16.44
C ASP A 92 -2.29 2.40 16.66
N TYR A 93 -1.62 1.27 16.76
CA TYR A 93 -2.28 -0.03 16.85
C TYR A 93 -1.90 -0.83 18.09
N ALA A 94 -1.13 -0.25 18.97
CA ALA A 94 -0.80 -0.90 20.26
C ALA A 94 -2.03 -0.83 21.18
N ASP A 95 -2.30 -1.91 21.85
CA ASP A 95 -3.42 -1.95 22.81
C ASP A 95 -2.96 -1.57 24.21
#